data_7d0cbf6e4570d42235384e40e17bb351
#
_entry.id   7d0cbf6e4570d42235384e40e17bb351
#
_cell.length_a   1.000
_cell.length_b   1.000
_cell.length_c   1.000
_cell.angle_alpha   90.00
_cell.angle_beta   90.00
_cell.angle_gamma   90.00
#
_symmetry.space_group_name_H-M   'P 1'
#
loop_
_entity.id
_entity.type
_entity.pdbx_description
1 polymer ?
#
loop_
_entity_poly.entity_id
_entity_poly.type
_entity_poly.pdbx_seq_one_letter_code
_entity_poly.pdbx_strand_id
1 'polypeptide(L)'
;MNIGIDVDGVLLEKCNFQIEEGTKFFNKRVINSKEYDIKKIFDISSLEYNKFWDVKIKEYIERPSIKYASEVIYKLKERGHKIYIITARGTATKNYTDTVDDDYMKTYLIKWLEMNNIYYDEVIFTSDGKVNDINKYKINYMIEDKPKNIIEISEVTNVIKYSSLYNLNVVGKNIIEAYSWYDILKIIEKN
;
A
#
# COMPACT_ATOMS: atom_id res chain seq x y z
N MET A 1 -2.09 18.24 10.73
CA MET A 1 -1.50 17.99 9.41
C MET A 1 -2.39 17.03 8.63
N ASN A 2 -2.25 16.99 7.29
CA ASN A 2 -2.93 16.03 6.43
C ASN A 2 -1.97 14.86 6.13
N ILE A 3 -2.35 13.65 6.47
CA ILE A 3 -1.54 12.44 6.34
C ILE A 3 -2.21 11.53 5.32
N GLY A 4 -1.50 11.21 4.23
CA GLY A 4 -1.91 10.23 3.23
C GLY A 4 -1.35 8.85 3.57
N ILE A 5 -2.14 7.82 3.37
CA ILE A 5 -1.79 6.43 3.68
C ILE A 5 -2.14 5.56 2.47
N ASP A 6 -1.16 4.81 1.94
CA ASP A 6 -1.43 3.75 0.97
C ASP A 6 -2.03 2.51 1.63
N VAL A 7 -2.59 1.63 0.84
CA VAL A 7 -3.22 0.39 1.32
C VAL A 7 -2.29 -0.81 1.14
N ASP A 8 -1.92 -1.09 -0.10
CA ASP A 8 -1.20 -2.32 -0.48
C ASP A 8 0.30 -2.22 -0.14
N GLY A 9 0.76 -2.92 0.88
CA GLY A 9 2.13 -2.86 1.40
C GLY A 9 2.31 -1.91 2.58
N VAL A 10 1.26 -1.14 2.96
CA VAL A 10 1.27 -0.20 4.10
C VAL A 10 0.24 -0.57 5.16
N LEU A 11 -1.02 -0.72 4.79
CA LEU A 11 -2.08 -1.21 5.68
C LEU A 11 -2.27 -2.72 5.57
N LEU A 12 -2.06 -3.27 4.38
CA LEU A 12 -2.19 -4.69 4.07
C LEU A 12 -0.85 -5.24 3.60
N GLU A 13 -0.41 -6.32 4.24
CA GLU A 13 0.89 -6.93 3.95
C GLU A 13 0.87 -7.58 2.55
N LYS A 14 1.74 -7.09 1.65
CA LYS A 14 1.81 -7.53 0.26
C LYS A 14 3.02 -8.42 -0.04
N CYS A 15 4.18 -8.05 0.48
CA CYS A 15 5.45 -8.68 0.11
C CYS A 15 5.47 -10.17 0.47
N ASN A 16 5.19 -10.50 1.74
CA ASN A 16 5.17 -11.87 2.20
C ASN A 16 4.03 -12.66 1.56
N PHE A 17 2.84 -12.03 1.37
CA PHE A 17 1.75 -12.68 0.65
C PHE A 17 2.17 -13.15 -0.74
N GLN A 18 2.78 -12.25 -1.52
CA GLN A 18 3.24 -12.58 -2.88
C GLN A 18 4.29 -13.70 -2.87
N ILE A 19 5.21 -13.68 -1.92
CA ILE A 19 6.26 -14.70 -1.81
C ILE A 19 5.69 -16.04 -1.36
N GLU A 20 4.92 -16.07 -0.29
CA GLU A 20 4.37 -17.29 0.29
C GLU A 20 3.37 -17.97 -0.65
N GLU A 21 2.36 -17.21 -1.10
CA GLU A 21 1.32 -17.76 -1.97
C GLU A 21 1.81 -17.98 -3.41
N GLY A 22 2.71 -17.13 -3.90
CA GLY A 22 3.36 -17.34 -5.20
C GLY A 22 4.21 -18.60 -5.25
N THR A 23 4.99 -18.86 -4.19
CA THR A 23 5.79 -20.11 -4.10
C THR A 23 4.91 -21.35 -4.19
N LYS A 24 3.77 -21.36 -3.47
CA LYS A 24 2.81 -22.48 -3.51
C LYS A 24 2.11 -22.59 -4.87
N PHE A 25 1.61 -21.46 -5.38
CA PHE A 25 0.80 -21.42 -6.59
C PHE A 25 1.59 -21.77 -7.85
N PHE A 26 2.78 -21.17 -8.02
CA PHE A 26 3.63 -21.39 -9.20
C PHE A 26 4.47 -22.66 -9.08
N ASN A 27 4.64 -23.21 -7.89
CA ASN A 27 5.60 -24.29 -7.60
C ASN A 27 7.02 -23.94 -8.10
N LYS A 28 7.41 -22.67 -7.96
CA LYS A 28 8.70 -22.11 -8.39
C LYS A 28 9.48 -21.58 -7.20
N ARG A 29 10.81 -21.55 -7.33
CA ARG A 29 11.68 -20.86 -6.35
C ARG A 29 11.62 -19.36 -6.58
N VAL A 30 11.73 -18.60 -5.48
CA VAL A 30 11.96 -17.16 -5.53
C VAL A 30 13.31 -16.89 -6.19
N ILE A 31 13.30 -16.10 -7.28
CA ILE A 31 14.52 -15.69 -8.00
C ILE A 31 15.07 -14.39 -7.41
N ASN A 32 14.18 -13.41 -7.17
CA ASN A 32 14.56 -12.13 -6.58
C ASN A 32 13.47 -11.59 -5.63
N SER A 33 13.67 -11.77 -4.34
CA SER A 33 12.74 -11.28 -3.31
C SER A 33 12.73 -9.74 -3.15
N LYS A 34 13.66 -9.03 -3.79
CA LYS A 34 13.75 -7.57 -3.74
C LYS A 34 12.96 -6.87 -4.86
N GLU A 35 12.21 -7.60 -5.64
CA GLU A 35 11.33 -7.04 -6.67
C GLU A 35 9.93 -6.75 -6.12
N TYR A 36 9.36 -5.61 -6.53
CA TYR A 36 7.98 -5.24 -6.21
C TYR A 36 6.97 -6.05 -7.04
N ASP A 37 7.32 -6.37 -8.29
CA ASP A 37 6.46 -7.08 -9.24
C ASP A 37 6.65 -8.59 -9.08
N ILE A 38 5.59 -9.31 -8.69
CA ILE A 38 5.60 -10.77 -8.54
C ILE A 38 6.07 -11.49 -9.81
N LYS A 39 5.87 -10.89 -10.99
CA LYS A 39 6.38 -11.45 -12.25
C LYS A 39 7.90 -11.59 -12.25
N LYS A 40 8.59 -10.63 -11.66
CA LYS A 40 10.04 -10.64 -11.53
C LYS A 40 10.53 -11.45 -10.33
N ILE A 41 9.69 -11.57 -9.28
CA ILE A 41 10.00 -12.42 -8.12
C ILE A 41 10.16 -13.89 -8.57
N PHE A 42 9.31 -14.37 -9.48
CA PHE A 42 9.23 -15.78 -9.89
C PHE A 42 9.57 -16.05 -11.36
N ASP A 43 9.92 -15.03 -12.14
CA ASP A 43 10.07 -15.11 -13.60
C ASP A 43 8.87 -15.80 -14.25
N ILE A 44 7.72 -15.14 -14.15
CA ILE A 44 6.44 -15.64 -14.67
C ILE A 44 5.90 -14.73 -15.77
N SER A 45 5.13 -15.33 -16.66
CA SER A 45 4.42 -14.63 -17.73
C SER A 45 3.24 -13.81 -17.20
N SER A 46 2.74 -12.87 -18.01
CA SER A 46 1.52 -12.12 -17.68
C SER A 46 0.29 -13.03 -17.55
N LEU A 47 0.24 -14.12 -18.27
CA LEU A 47 -0.85 -15.09 -18.14
C LEU A 47 -0.82 -15.82 -16.78
N GLU A 48 0.35 -16.23 -16.29
CA GLU A 48 0.50 -16.83 -14.96
C GLU A 48 0.18 -15.81 -13.86
N TYR A 49 0.59 -14.56 -14.05
CA TYR A 49 0.26 -13.44 -13.16
C TYR A 49 -1.25 -13.23 -13.02
N ASN A 50 -1.98 -13.16 -14.14
CA ASN A 50 -3.44 -12.99 -14.11
C ASN A 50 -4.11 -14.20 -13.43
N LYS A 51 -3.73 -15.43 -13.77
CA LYS A 51 -4.24 -16.64 -13.12
C LYS A 51 -4.01 -16.64 -11.60
N PHE A 52 -2.85 -16.16 -11.16
CA PHE A 52 -2.58 -16.03 -9.73
C PHE A 52 -3.58 -15.08 -9.06
N TRP A 53 -3.78 -13.89 -9.61
CA TRP A 53 -4.69 -12.94 -9.04
C TRP A 53 -6.17 -13.35 -9.18
N ASP A 54 -6.55 -14.05 -10.25
CA ASP A 54 -7.90 -14.64 -10.37
C ASP A 54 -8.23 -15.58 -9.21
N VAL A 55 -7.25 -16.34 -8.75
CA VAL A 55 -7.44 -17.28 -7.64
C VAL A 55 -7.24 -16.61 -6.27
N LYS A 56 -6.27 -15.71 -6.16
CA LYS A 56 -5.77 -15.23 -4.87
C LYS A 56 -6.27 -13.84 -4.45
N ILE A 57 -6.93 -13.08 -5.32
CA ILE A 57 -7.31 -11.69 -5.03
C ILE A 57 -8.21 -11.59 -3.80
N LYS A 58 -9.21 -12.45 -3.66
CA LYS A 58 -10.12 -12.43 -2.52
C LYS A 58 -9.39 -12.77 -1.23
N GLU A 59 -8.59 -13.82 -1.22
CA GLU A 59 -7.77 -14.19 -0.07
C GLU A 59 -6.83 -13.04 0.37
N TYR A 60 -6.24 -12.33 -0.60
CA TYR A 60 -5.37 -11.20 -0.35
C TYR A 60 -6.10 -10.03 0.33
N ILE A 61 -7.20 -9.58 -0.27
CA ILE A 61 -7.93 -8.40 0.24
C ILE A 61 -8.67 -8.67 1.57
N GLU A 62 -8.91 -9.92 1.92
CA GLU A 62 -9.54 -10.35 3.17
C GLU A 62 -8.57 -10.46 4.36
N ARG A 63 -7.26 -10.37 4.12
CA ARG A 63 -6.27 -10.45 5.20
C ARG A 63 -6.43 -9.30 6.20
N PRO A 64 -6.08 -9.52 7.48
CA PRO A 64 -6.12 -8.47 8.50
C PRO A 64 -5.13 -7.35 8.17
N SER A 65 -5.37 -6.18 8.74
CA SER A 65 -4.43 -5.06 8.64
C SER A 65 -3.09 -5.37 9.31
N ILE A 66 -2.04 -4.69 8.85
CA ILE A 66 -0.73 -4.74 9.48
C ILE A 66 -0.86 -4.32 10.96
N LYS A 67 -0.17 -5.07 11.82
CA LYS A 67 -0.21 -4.91 13.26
C LYS A 67 0.09 -3.47 13.68
N TYR A 68 -0.70 -2.95 14.60
CA TYR A 68 -0.65 -1.60 15.15
C TYR A 68 -1.07 -0.46 14.21
N ALA A 69 -1.44 -0.71 12.95
CA ALA A 69 -1.90 0.32 12.03
C ALA A 69 -3.12 1.08 12.59
N SER A 70 -4.16 0.35 12.95
CA SER A 70 -5.39 0.94 13.54
C SER A 70 -5.11 1.78 14.78
N GLU A 71 -4.33 1.25 15.72
CA GLU A 71 -3.99 1.93 16.98
C GLU A 71 -3.23 3.25 16.73
N VAL A 72 -2.23 3.22 15.85
CA VAL A 72 -1.42 4.40 15.54
C VAL A 72 -2.22 5.44 14.78
N ILE A 73 -3.02 5.02 13.80
CA ILE A 73 -3.92 5.93 13.06
C ILE A 73 -4.89 6.63 14.02
N TYR A 74 -5.45 5.91 14.98
CA TYR A 74 -6.32 6.50 15.99
C TYR A 74 -5.59 7.53 16.84
N LYS A 75 -4.36 7.25 17.29
CA LYS A 75 -3.52 8.21 18.02
C LYS A 75 -3.22 9.47 17.20
N LEU A 76 -2.97 9.33 15.89
CA LEU A 76 -2.77 10.47 15.00
C LEU A 76 -4.04 11.32 14.88
N LYS A 77 -5.22 10.68 14.75
CA LYS A 77 -6.52 11.36 14.77
C LYS A 77 -6.73 12.14 16.06
N GLU A 78 -6.48 11.53 17.23
CA GLU A 78 -6.65 12.19 18.53
C GLU A 78 -5.78 13.43 18.69
N ARG A 79 -4.66 13.50 17.96
CA ARG A 79 -3.77 14.67 17.89
C ARG A 79 -4.20 15.71 16.86
N GLY A 80 -5.39 15.55 16.27
CA GLY A 80 -5.96 16.50 15.31
C GLY A 80 -5.39 16.41 13.90
N HIS A 81 -4.74 15.30 13.53
CA HIS A 81 -4.35 15.05 12.15
C HIS A 81 -5.55 14.56 11.34
N LYS A 82 -5.61 14.95 10.05
CA LYS A 82 -6.56 14.41 9.09
C LYS A 82 -5.93 13.24 8.35
N ILE A 83 -6.68 12.17 8.20
CA ILE A 83 -6.23 10.90 7.64
C ILE A 83 -6.91 10.66 6.29
N TYR A 84 -6.10 10.52 5.25
CA TYR A 84 -6.54 10.26 3.88
C TYR A 84 -6.01 8.91 3.42
N ILE A 85 -6.89 8.00 3.04
CA ILE A 85 -6.48 6.76 2.37
C ILE A 85 -6.35 7.07 0.88
N ILE A 86 -5.16 6.95 0.31
CA ILE A 86 -4.88 7.28 -1.10
C ILE A 86 -4.33 6.03 -1.80
N THR A 87 -5.14 5.41 -2.64
CA THR A 87 -4.83 4.10 -3.21
C THR A 87 -5.24 3.98 -4.67
N ALA A 88 -4.49 3.17 -5.43
CA ALA A 88 -4.87 2.74 -6.78
C ALA A 88 -5.75 1.47 -6.77
N ARG A 89 -6.07 0.91 -5.59
CA ARG A 89 -6.95 -0.26 -5.48
C ARG A 89 -8.34 0.10 -6.01
N GLY A 90 -8.93 -0.76 -6.85
CA GLY A 90 -10.21 -0.49 -7.51
C GLY A 90 -10.11 0.51 -8.65
N THR A 91 -8.92 0.65 -9.23
CA THR A 91 -8.72 1.32 -10.52
C THR A 91 -7.97 0.38 -11.45
N ALA A 92 -8.49 0.14 -12.65
CA ALA A 92 -7.89 -0.76 -13.63
C ALA A 92 -7.72 -2.23 -13.13
N THR A 93 -8.64 -2.73 -12.31
CA THR A 93 -8.62 -4.10 -11.75
C THR A 93 -8.57 -5.17 -12.84
N LYS A 94 -9.27 -4.95 -13.97
CA LYS A 94 -9.24 -5.85 -15.13
C LYS A 94 -7.85 -6.05 -15.77
N ASN A 95 -6.88 -5.22 -15.44
CA ASN A 95 -5.52 -5.40 -15.93
C ASN A 95 -4.78 -6.61 -15.29
N TYR A 96 -5.34 -7.18 -14.22
CA TYR A 96 -4.69 -8.29 -13.52
C TYR A 96 -5.63 -9.39 -13.03
N THR A 97 -6.95 -9.18 -13.04
CA THR A 97 -7.92 -10.22 -12.67
C THR A 97 -9.28 -9.97 -13.31
N ASP A 98 -9.98 -11.03 -13.66
CA ASP A 98 -11.37 -11.03 -14.10
C ASP A 98 -12.35 -11.47 -13.00
N THR A 99 -11.85 -11.87 -11.84
CA THR A 99 -12.65 -12.41 -10.72
C THR A 99 -13.47 -11.32 -10.02
N VAL A 100 -12.97 -10.09 -9.99
CA VAL A 100 -13.60 -8.92 -9.36
C VAL A 100 -13.38 -7.69 -10.24
N ASP A 101 -14.27 -6.70 -10.12
CA ASP A 101 -14.18 -5.41 -10.83
C ASP A 101 -13.74 -4.26 -9.89
N ASP A 102 -13.62 -3.07 -10.45
CA ASP A 102 -13.24 -1.87 -9.72
C ASP A 102 -14.26 -1.51 -8.63
N ASP A 103 -15.55 -1.65 -8.90
CA ASP A 103 -16.61 -1.31 -7.94
C ASP A 103 -16.62 -2.28 -6.75
N TYR A 104 -16.42 -3.58 -7.01
CA TYR A 104 -16.23 -4.56 -5.96
C TYR A 104 -15.03 -4.21 -5.09
N MET A 105 -13.89 -3.89 -5.70
CA MET A 105 -12.65 -3.59 -4.98
C MET A 105 -12.77 -2.33 -4.11
N LYS A 106 -13.44 -1.28 -4.62
CA LYS A 106 -13.69 -0.04 -3.86
C LYS A 106 -14.64 -0.29 -2.69
N THR A 107 -15.77 -0.93 -2.94
CA THR A 107 -16.78 -1.25 -1.92
C THR A 107 -16.19 -2.14 -0.84
N TYR A 108 -15.43 -3.16 -1.24
CA TYR A 108 -14.78 -4.06 -0.29
C TYR A 108 -13.72 -3.35 0.56
N LEU A 109 -12.94 -2.43 -0.03
CA LEU A 109 -11.96 -1.65 0.73
C LEU A 109 -12.63 -0.84 1.86
N ILE A 110 -13.71 -0.14 1.56
CA ILE A 110 -14.44 0.63 2.61
C ILE A 110 -14.86 -0.30 3.75
N LYS A 111 -15.50 -1.42 3.42
CA LYS A 111 -15.88 -2.43 4.42
C LYS A 111 -14.68 -2.99 5.19
N TRP A 112 -13.57 -3.25 4.50
CA TRP A 112 -12.35 -3.76 5.11
C TRP A 112 -11.73 -2.76 6.11
N LEU A 113 -11.71 -1.46 5.76
CA LEU A 113 -11.24 -0.41 6.67
C LEU A 113 -12.07 -0.39 7.95
N GLU A 114 -13.40 -0.49 7.85
CA GLU A 114 -14.32 -0.58 9.00
C GLU A 114 -14.05 -1.83 9.84
N MET A 115 -13.97 -3.01 9.21
CA MET A 115 -13.73 -4.28 9.90
C MET A 115 -12.38 -4.33 10.63
N ASN A 116 -11.37 -3.60 10.16
CA ASN A 116 -10.05 -3.50 10.78
C ASN A 116 -9.92 -2.28 11.71
N ASN A 117 -11.00 -1.55 11.98
CA ASN A 117 -11.03 -0.34 12.79
C ASN A 117 -10.01 0.72 12.32
N ILE A 118 -9.81 0.86 11.00
CA ILE A 118 -8.95 1.87 10.41
C ILE A 118 -9.76 3.15 10.27
N TYR A 119 -9.41 4.18 11.03
CA TYR A 119 -10.01 5.50 10.90
C TYR A 119 -9.52 6.22 9.64
N TYR A 120 -10.39 6.98 9.00
CA TYR A 120 -10.07 7.89 7.90
C TYR A 120 -11.07 9.05 7.84
N ASP A 121 -10.64 10.19 7.34
CA ASP A 121 -11.51 11.32 6.99
C ASP A 121 -12.03 11.16 5.56
N GLU A 122 -11.20 10.67 4.62
CA GLU A 122 -11.58 10.47 3.23
C GLU A 122 -10.80 9.33 2.59
N VAL A 123 -11.44 8.60 1.66
CA VAL A 123 -10.79 7.58 0.81
C VAL A 123 -10.75 8.08 -0.63
N ILE A 124 -9.54 8.13 -1.20
CA ILE A 124 -9.26 8.64 -2.54
C ILE A 124 -8.78 7.48 -3.42
N PHE A 125 -9.57 7.16 -4.44
CA PHE A 125 -9.22 6.17 -5.45
C PHE A 125 -8.55 6.87 -6.63
N THR A 126 -7.22 6.72 -6.76
CA THR A 126 -6.42 7.40 -7.77
C THR A 126 -6.17 6.52 -9.00
N SER A 127 -6.40 7.05 -10.20
CA SER A 127 -6.14 6.37 -11.47
C SER A 127 -4.85 6.82 -12.15
N ASP A 128 -4.45 8.08 -11.98
CA ASP A 128 -3.39 8.75 -12.75
C ASP A 128 -2.13 9.05 -11.92
N GLY A 129 -1.92 8.27 -10.87
CA GLY A 129 -0.85 8.52 -9.91
C GLY A 129 -1.29 9.43 -8.76
N LYS A 130 -0.53 9.40 -7.67
CA LYS A 130 -0.93 10.04 -6.40
C LYS A 130 -0.58 11.52 -6.31
N VAL A 131 0.33 12.02 -7.13
CA VAL A 131 0.88 13.39 -7.02
C VAL A 131 -0.21 14.45 -7.12
N ASN A 132 -1.16 14.30 -8.05
CA ASN A 132 -2.27 15.24 -8.20
C ASN A 132 -3.16 15.30 -6.95
N ASP A 133 -3.48 14.15 -6.39
CA ASP A 133 -4.29 14.04 -5.16
C ASP A 133 -3.54 14.60 -3.96
N ILE A 134 -2.25 14.32 -3.83
CA ILE A 134 -1.38 14.87 -2.78
C ILE A 134 -1.41 16.40 -2.79
N ASN A 135 -1.26 17.02 -3.95
CA ASN A 135 -1.32 18.48 -4.10
C ASN A 135 -2.74 19.01 -3.79
N LYS A 136 -3.79 18.38 -4.33
CA LYS A 136 -5.19 18.78 -4.14
C LYS A 136 -5.58 18.76 -2.66
N TYR A 137 -5.22 17.71 -1.95
CA TYR A 137 -5.56 17.53 -0.53
C TYR A 137 -4.50 18.08 0.44
N LYS A 138 -3.45 18.71 -0.10
CA LYS A 138 -2.35 19.33 0.68
C LYS A 138 -1.77 18.36 1.70
N ILE A 139 -1.45 17.15 1.23
CA ILE A 139 -0.87 16.10 2.07
C ILE A 139 0.53 16.52 2.52
N ASN A 140 0.78 16.51 3.82
CA ASN A 140 2.06 16.86 4.42
C ASN A 140 3.03 15.68 4.51
N TYR A 141 2.48 14.49 4.74
CA TYR A 141 3.21 13.23 4.78
C TYR A 141 2.42 12.16 4.03
N MET A 142 3.06 11.45 3.11
CA MET A 142 2.50 10.26 2.48
C MET A 142 3.22 9.02 2.98
N ILE A 143 2.49 8.04 3.52
CA ILE A 143 3.02 6.74 3.92
C ILE A 143 2.86 5.80 2.73
N GLU A 144 3.99 5.31 2.20
CA GLU A 144 4.03 4.59 0.92
C GLU A 144 5.14 3.52 0.94
N ASP A 145 4.93 2.41 0.22
CA ASP A 145 5.91 1.31 0.13
C ASP A 145 6.48 1.12 -1.28
N LYS A 146 5.72 1.49 -2.32
CA LYS A 146 6.09 1.24 -3.71
C LYS A 146 7.22 2.16 -4.19
N PRO A 147 8.38 1.63 -4.65
CA PRO A 147 9.57 2.40 -5.01
C PRO A 147 9.30 3.57 -5.96
N LYS A 148 8.55 3.33 -7.04
CA LYS A 148 8.19 4.37 -8.01
C LYS A 148 7.41 5.51 -7.38
N ASN A 149 6.38 5.18 -6.58
CA ASN A 149 5.54 6.18 -5.93
C ASN A 149 6.34 6.99 -4.91
N ILE A 150 7.19 6.32 -4.10
CA ILE A 150 8.04 6.99 -3.11
C ILE A 150 8.88 8.08 -3.78
N ILE A 151 9.53 7.76 -4.91
CA ILE A 151 10.38 8.71 -5.65
C ILE A 151 9.54 9.87 -6.19
N GLU A 152 8.46 9.57 -6.92
CA GLU A 152 7.60 10.60 -7.54
C GLU A 152 6.96 11.53 -6.49
N ILE A 153 6.49 10.98 -5.37
CA ILE A 153 5.84 11.74 -4.30
C ILE A 153 6.84 12.59 -3.52
N SER A 154 8.07 12.12 -3.34
CA SER A 154 9.11 12.85 -2.62
C SER A 154 9.51 14.18 -3.26
N GLU A 155 9.17 14.39 -4.54
CA GLU A 155 9.38 15.67 -5.24
C GLU A 155 8.38 16.75 -4.80
N VAL A 156 7.23 16.36 -4.23
CA VAL A 156 6.15 17.32 -3.90
C VAL A 156 5.79 17.36 -2.40
N THR A 157 6.10 16.31 -1.65
CA THR A 157 5.82 16.26 -0.21
C THR A 157 6.79 15.31 0.53
N ASN A 158 6.70 15.25 1.86
CA ASN A 158 7.45 14.27 2.64
C ASN A 158 6.84 12.88 2.50
N VAL A 159 7.69 11.88 2.31
CA VAL A 159 7.31 10.47 2.25
C VAL A 159 7.84 9.75 3.48
N ILE A 160 6.96 9.07 4.18
CA ILE A 160 7.35 8.07 5.16
C ILE A 160 7.34 6.71 4.42
N LYS A 161 8.54 6.26 4.05
CA LYS A 161 8.73 4.97 3.38
C LYS A 161 8.51 3.85 4.37
N TYR A 162 7.41 3.08 4.21
CA TYR A 162 7.22 1.85 4.96
C TYR A 162 8.15 0.77 4.42
N SER A 163 9.13 0.37 5.24
CA SER A 163 10.25 -0.46 4.78
C SER A 163 9.78 -1.87 4.36
N SER A 164 10.22 -2.29 3.19
CA SER A 164 9.98 -3.61 2.62
C SER A 164 11.20 -4.07 1.83
N LEU A 165 11.32 -5.37 1.56
CA LEU A 165 12.46 -5.94 0.83
C LEU A 165 12.74 -5.24 -0.51
N TYR A 166 11.70 -4.77 -1.20
CA TYR A 166 11.79 -4.18 -2.53
C TYR A 166 12.08 -2.67 -2.54
N ASN A 167 12.10 -2.00 -1.38
CA ASN A 167 12.35 -0.56 -1.31
C ASN A 167 13.54 -0.16 -0.44
N LEU A 168 14.34 -1.10 0.03
CA LEU A 168 15.48 -0.85 0.92
C LEU A 168 16.46 0.20 0.36
N ASN A 169 16.68 0.21 -0.94
CA ASN A 169 17.64 1.10 -1.60
C ASN A 169 17.02 2.47 -2.01
N VAL A 170 15.75 2.69 -1.72
CA VAL A 170 15.09 3.97 -2.05
C VAL A 170 15.37 4.98 -0.95
N VAL A 171 16.18 5.97 -1.28
CA VAL A 171 16.60 7.05 -0.38
C VAL A 171 16.47 8.41 -1.08
N GLY A 172 16.26 9.48 -0.34
CA GLY A 172 16.13 10.84 -0.89
C GLY A 172 15.89 11.89 0.20
N LYS A 173 15.95 13.17 -0.18
CA LYS A 173 15.86 14.29 0.75
C LYS A 173 14.56 14.31 1.59
N ASN A 174 13.44 14.00 0.95
CA ASN A 174 12.11 14.05 1.57
C ASN A 174 11.59 12.65 1.90
N ILE A 175 12.49 11.66 2.00
CA ILE A 175 12.15 10.25 2.29
C ILE A 175 12.68 9.90 3.67
N ILE A 176 11.76 9.51 4.56
CA ILE A 176 12.07 9.08 5.92
C ILE A 176 11.66 7.61 6.03
N GLU A 177 12.55 6.74 6.49
CA GLU A 177 12.28 5.32 6.62
C GLU A 177 11.57 4.99 7.94
N ALA A 178 10.55 4.14 7.86
CA ALA A 178 9.84 3.56 9.00
C ALA A 178 9.76 2.03 8.85
N TYR A 179 10.04 1.31 9.93
CA TYR A 179 10.02 -0.16 10.00
C TYR A 179 8.75 -0.69 10.64
N SER A 180 7.96 0.18 11.24
CA SER A 180 6.73 -0.15 11.95
C SER A 180 5.78 1.04 12.01
N TRP A 181 4.53 0.77 12.35
CA TRP A 181 3.54 1.83 12.59
C TRP A 181 3.93 2.74 13.77
N TYR A 182 4.66 2.23 14.77
CA TYR A 182 5.18 3.06 15.86
C TYR A 182 6.34 3.96 15.44
N ASP A 183 7.15 3.57 14.43
CA ASP A 183 8.11 4.49 13.84
C ASP A 183 7.43 5.63 13.11
N ILE A 184 6.33 5.34 12.38
CA ILE A 184 5.52 6.37 11.72
C ILE A 184 5.01 7.38 12.75
N LEU A 185 4.44 6.91 13.86
CA LEU A 185 3.99 7.77 14.95
C LEU A 185 5.12 8.67 15.46
N LYS A 186 6.27 8.09 15.77
CA LYS A 186 7.45 8.81 16.25
C LYS A 186 7.98 9.86 15.27
N ILE A 187 7.93 9.56 13.96
CA ILE A 187 8.35 10.50 12.91
C ILE A 187 7.42 11.69 12.87
N ILE A 188 6.10 11.45 12.89
CA ILE A 188 5.08 12.51 12.82
C ILE A 188 5.08 13.36 14.09
N GLU A 189 5.31 12.77 15.26
CA GLU A 189 5.38 13.49 16.55
C GLU A 189 6.58 14.43 16.71
N LYS A 190 7.62 14.23 15.91
CA LYS A 190 8.83 15.07 15.98
C LYS A 190 8.74 16.33 15.11
N ASN A 191 7.71 16.45 14.30
CA ASN A 191 7.51 17.52 13.32
C ASN A 191 6.18 18.24 13.54
#